data_8098b4259cbd24111bc6992eb88771c0
#
_entry.id   8098b4259cbd24111bc6992eb88771c0
#
_cell.length_a   1.000
_cell.length_b   1.000
_cell.length_c   1.000
_cell.angle_alpha   90.00
_cell.angle_beta   90.00
_cell.angle_gamma   90.00
#
_symmetry.space_group_name_H-M   'P 1'
#
loop_
_entity.id
_entity.type
_entity.pdbx_description
1 polymer ?
#
loop_
_entity_poly.entity_id
_entity_poly.type
_entity_poly.pdbx_seq_one_letter_code
_entity_poly.pdbx_strand_id
1 'polypeptide(L)'
;MKVELHSHTMRYSGCAVSTPAQLMTALVKQKYDAVYLTEHDAVWDDWELDNLRRDFPGLRIFPGVELTLPHDDHLLVLGTNDREYLTLRHPELILAKARQAKHLTVLAHPFRWPKAHSLLETGPLPDALESRTHNSDAHAGEQSQAVARQHHLPLVNAGDTHAADTLGHFWIDTYADLVTGGEIYDIVTNGMYENAMKKRK
;
A
#
# COMPACT_ATOMS: atom_id res chain seq x y z
N MET A 1 -11.33 -2.00 11.23
CA MET A 1 -10.87 -3.20 10.48
C MET A 1 -9.35 -3.20 10.46
N LYS A 2 -8.73 -4.37 10.61
CA LYS A 2 -7.27 -4.53 10.44
C LYS A 2 -6.93 -4.69 8.95
N VAL A 3 -6.16 -3.76 8.38
CA VAL A 3 -5.94 -3.66 6.94
C VAL A 3 -4.45 -3.66 6.61
N GLU A 4 -4.05 -4.52 5.65
CA GLU A 4 -2.75 -4.48 5.01
C GLU A 4 -2.84 -3.67 3.71
N LEU A 5 -2.02 -2.62 3.61
CA LEU A 5 -2.05 -1.71 2.47
C LEU A 5 -1.00 -2.03 1.40
N HIS A 6 0.08 -2.75 1.75
CA HIS A 6 1.23 -2.96 0.89
C HIS A 6 1.72 -4.40 0.96
N SER A 7 1.43 -5.17 -0.08
CA SER A 7 1.78 -6.60 -0.12
C SER A 7 2.04 -7.11 -1.53
N HIS A 8 2.99 -8.04 -1.61
CA HIS A 8 3.47 -8.65 -2.85
C HIS A 8 3.33 -10.16 -2.82
N THR A 9 3.17 -10.75 -3.98
CA THR A 9 3.14 -12.20 -4.17
C THR A 9 4.03 -12.63 -5.34
N MET A 10 4.43 -13.91 -5.35
CA MET A 10 5.16 -14.52 -6.47
C MET A 10 4.40 -14.47 -7.80
N ARG A 11 3.11 -14.07 -7.79
CA ARG A 11 2.30 -14.04 -9.01
C ARG A 11 2.84 -13.04 -10.01
N TYR A 12 3.21 -11.86 -9.53
CA TYR A 12 3.64 -10.73 -10.37
C TYR A 12 4.92 -10.04 -9.88
N SER A 13 5.26 -10.16 -8.60
CA SER A 13 6.46 -9.55 -8.04
C SER A 13 7.57 -10.59 -7.86
N GLY A 14 8.62 -10.51 -8.69
CA GLY A 14 9.73 -11.47 -8.66
C GLY A 14 10.59 -11.44 -7.40
N CYS A 15 10.45 -10.40 -6.57
CA CYS A 15 11.11 -10.27 -5.26
C CYS A 15 10.31 -10.93 -4.11
N ALA A 16 9.04 -11.26 -4.33
CA ALA A 16 8.22 -11.96 -3.34
C ALA A 16 8.50 -13.47 -3.37
N VAL A 17 8.42 -14.10 -2.19
CA VAL A 17 8.68 -15.54 -2.02
C VAL A 17 7.45 -16.34 -1.61
N SER A 18 6.32 -15.67 -1.35
CA SER A 18 5.06 -16.33 -1.00
C SER A 18 4.09 -16.34 -2.17
N THR A 19 3.45 -17.49 -2.40
CA THR A 19 2.33 -17.57 -3.32
C THR A 19 1.14 -16.76 -2.80
N PRO A 20 0.19 -16.35 -3.67
CA PRO A 20 -1.04 -15.68 -3.23
C PRO A 20 -1.77 -16.45 -2.11
N ALA A 21 -1.93 -17.76 -2.26
CA ALA A 21 -2.61 -18.59 -1.27
C ALA A 21 -1.88 -18.63 0.08
N GLN A 22 -0.54 -18.64 0.08
CA GLN A 22 0.26 -18.59 1.31
C GLN A 22 0.08 -17.24 2.02
N LEU A 23 0.11 -16.14 1.29
CA LEU A 23 -0.11 -14.80 1.85
C LEU A 23 -1.53 -14.68 2.42
N MET A 24 -2.57 -15.05 1.67
CA MET A 24 -3.97 -15.01 2.15
C MET A 24 -4.17 -15.87 3.40
N THR A 25 -3.59 -17.07 3.43
CA THR A 25 -3.64 -17.95 4.60
C THR A 25 -3.00 -17.28 5.83
N ALA A 26 -1.87 -16.60 5.67
CA ALA A 26 -1.21 -15.89 6.76
C ALA A 26 -2.03 -14.68 7.25
N LEU A 27 -2.64 -13.93 6.33
CA LEU A 27 -3.53 -12.81 6.66
C LEU A 27 -4.72 -13.27 7.50
N VAL A 28 -5.42 -14.32 7.06
CA VAL A 28 -6.55 -14.92 7.80
C VAL A 28 -6.10 -15.41 9.19
N LYS A 29 -4.96 -16.12 9.27
CA LYS A 29 -4.40 -16.59 10.54
C LYS A 29 -4.06 -15.45 11.51
N GLN A 30 -3.61 -14.30 10.98
CA GLN A 30 -3.29 -13.11 11.76
C GLN A 30 -4.47 -12.14 11.94
N LYS A 31 -5.69 -12.58 11.54
CA LYS A 31 -6.94 -11.85 11.71
C LYS A 31 -6.95 -10.48 11.03
N TYR A 32 -6.42 -10.42 9.82
CA TYR A 32 -6.65 -9.28 8.95
C TYR A 32 -8.07 -9.35 8.37
N ASP A 33 -8.71 -8.21 8.30
CA ASP A 33 -10.04 -8.05 7.69
C ASP A 33 -9.94 -7.75 6.20
N ALA A 34 -8.86 -7.05 5.80
CA ALA A 34 -8.66 -6.66 4.41
C ALA A 34 -7.18 -6.60 4.01
N VAL A 35 -6.93 -6.73 2.71
CA VAL A 35 -5.61 -6.58 2.08
C VAL A 35 -5.73 -5.90 0.72
N TYR A 36 -4.77 -5.04 0.41
CA TYR A 36 -4.51 -4.55 -0.94
C TYR A 36 -3.33 -5.32 -1.53
N LEU A 37 -3.53 -5.89 -2.73
CA LEU A 37 -2.47 -6.54 -3.49
C LEU A 37 -1.81 -5.48 -4.39
N THR A 38 -0.57 -5.16 -4.10
CA THR A 38 0.16 -4.02 -4.69
C THR A 38 1.44 -4.49 -5.36
N GLU A 39 1.29 -5.34 -6.38
CA GLU A 39 2.43 -5.89 -7.11
C GLU A 39 3.24 -4.78 -7.81
N HIS A 40 4.54 -5.01 -7.98
CA HIS A 40 5.41 -4.08 -8.70
C HIS A 40 5.03 -3.99 -10.18
N ASP A 41 4.65 -2.79 -10.63
CA ASP A 41 4.34 -2.46 -12.02
C ASP A 41 3.40 -3.47 -12.71
N ALA A 42 2.51 -4.08 -11.92
CA ALA A 42 1.53 -5.07 -12.39
C ALA A 42 0.22 -4.97 -11.61
N VAL A 43 -0.88 -5.21 -12.27
CA VAL A 43 -2.21 -5.25 -11.66
C VAL A 43 -2.84 -6.63 -11.84
N TRP A 44 -3.62 -7.03 -10.85
CA TRP A 44 -4.38 -8.27 -10.89
C TRP A 44 -5.59 -8.15 -11.82
N ASP A 45 -5.87 -9.21 -12.58
CA ASP A 45 -7.12 -9.32 -13.33
C ASP A 45 -8.30 -9.59 -12.40
N ASP A 46 -9.49 -9.09 -12.76
CA ASP A 46 -10.71 -9.27 -11.95
C ASP A 46 -11.01 -10.75 -11.68
N TRP A 47 -10.85 -11.62 -12.70
CA TRP A 47 -11.12 -13.04 -12.53
C TRP A 47 -10.16 -13.73 -11.54
N GLU A 48 -8.91 -13.28 -11.45
CA GLU A 48 -7.94 -13.79 -10.47
C GLU A 48 -8.30 -13.35 -9.06
N LEU A 49 -8.65 -12.05 -8.90
CA LEU A 49 -9.14 -11.51 -7.64
C LEU A 49 -10.40 -12.23 -7.16
N ASP A 50 -11.34 -12.51 -8.08
CA ASP A 50 -12.58 -13.23 -7.76
C ASP A 50 -12.33 -14.68 -7.37
N ASN A 51 -11.31 -15.33 -7.92
CA ASN A 51 -10.88 -16.64 -7.47
C ASN A 51 -10.34 -16.58 -6.03
N LEU A 52 -9.44 -15.64 -5.74
CA LEU A 52 -8.91 -15.45 -4.38
C LEU A 52 -10.02 -15.12 -3.36
N ARG A 53 -10.95 -14.23 -3.71
CA ARG A 53 -12.10 -13.88 -2.86
C ARG A 53 -13.00 -15.08 -2.55
N ARG A 54 -13.17 -15.97 -3.54
CA ARG A 54 -13.95 -17.21 -3.37
C ARG A 54 -13.24 -18.20 -2.46
N ASP A 55 -11.92 -18.32 -2.61
CA ASP A 55 -11.11 -19.24 -1.82
C ASP A 55 -10.90 -18.75 -0.38
N PHE A 56 -10.97 -17.43 -0.15
CA PHE A 56 -10.78 -16.79 1.16
C PHE A 56 -11.95 -15.85 1.54
N PRO A 57 -13.17 -16.37 1.71
CA PRO A 57 -14.40 -15.55 1.86
C PRO A 57 -14.43 -14.71 3.16
N GLY A 58 -13.56 -15.00 4.12
CA GLY A 58 -13.42 -14.22 5.36
C GLY A 58 -12.45 -13.05 5.26
N LEU A 59 -11.80 -12.84 4.11
CA LEU A 59 -10.83 -11.78 3.89
C LEU A 59 -11.29 -10.92 2.71
N ARG A 60 -11.34 -9.61 2.89
CA ARG A 60 -11.61 -8.66 1.81
C ARG A 60 -10.31 -8.42 1.04
N ILE A 61 -10.30 -8.74 -0.25
CA ILE A 61 -9.12 -8.65 -1.12
C ILE A 61 -9.38 -7.58 -2.17
N PHE A 62 -8.56 -6.53 -2.13
CA PHE A 62 -8.70 -5.37 -3.00
C PHE A 62 -7.50 -5.22 -3.93
N PRO A 63 -7.73 -4.67 -5.13
CA PRO A 63 -6.64 -4.37 -6.04
C PRO A 63 -5.89 -3.11 -5.62
N GLY A 64 -4.63 -3.07 -6.00
CA GLY A 64 -3.76 -1.92 -5.99
C GLY A 64 -2.57 -2.21 -6.89
N VAL A 65 -1.64 -1.27 -6.94
CA VAL A 65 -0.37 -1.41 -7.66
C VAL A 65 0.70 -0.60 -6.94
N GLU A 66 1.93 -1.08 -6.93
CA GLU A 66 3.11 -0.30 -6.60
C GLU A 66 3.84 0.07 -7.90
N LEU A 67 3.81 1.35 -8.23
CA LEU A 67 4.46 1.88 -9.44
C LEU A 67 5.88 2.30 -9.13
N THR A 68 6.84 1.87 -9.95
CA THR A 68 8.22 2.35 -9.92
C THR A 68 8.29 3.68 -10.65
N LEU A 69 8.66 4.73 -9.93
CA LEU A 69 8.83 6.09 -10.44
C LEU A 69 10.31 6.40 -10.70
N PRO A 70 10.64 7.53 -11.38
CA PRO A 70 12.01 7.99 -11.48
C PRO A 70 12.68 8.14 -10.10
N HIS A 71 14.00 7.90 -10.04
CA HIS A 71 14.83 7.99 -8.84
C HIS A 71 14.50 6.97 -7.74
N ASP A 72 13.95 5.82 -8.12
CA ASP A 72 13.58 4.72 -7.21
C ASP A 72 12.50 5.10 -6.18
N ASP A 73 11.72 6.15 -6.43
CA ASP A 73 10.48 6.38 -5.71
C ASP A 73 9.47 5.29 -6.06
N HIS A 74 8.76 4.80 -5.08
CA HIS A 74 7.67 3.85 -5.27
C HIS A 74 6.35 4.46 -4.82
N LEU A 75 5.32 4.35 -5.66
CA LEU A 75 4.01 4.93 -5.40
C LEU A 75 2.94 3.84 -5.42
N LEU A 76 2.28 3.65 -4.28
CA LEU A 76 1.08 2.82 -4.24
C LEU A 76 -0.10 3.60 -4.83
N VAL A 77 -0.91 2.92 -5.64
CA VAL A 77 -2.23 3.38 -6.05
C VAL A 77 -3.23 2.31 -5.63
N LEU A 78 -4.05 2.61 -4.64
CA LEU A 78 -4.94 1.66 -3.98
C LEU A 78 -6.40 1.79 -4.42
N GLY A 79 -7.10 0.65 -4.46
CA GLY A 79 -8.51 0.59 -4.82
C GLY A 79 -8.77 0.47 -6.33
N THR A 80 -7.77 0.07 -7.11
CA THR A 80 -7.88 -0.01 -8.57
C THR A 80 -6.99 -1.09 -9.15
N ASN A 81 -7.43 -1.69 -10.25
CA ASN A 81 -6.63 -2.54 -11.15
C ASN A 81 -6.59 -1.95 -12.58
N ASP A 82 -6.81 -0.65 -12.71
CA ASP A 82 -6.77 0.04 -13.99
C ASP A 82 -5.36 0.02 -14.60
N ARG A 83 -5.21 -0.73 -15.70
CA ARG A 83 -3.95 -0.93 -16.41
C ARG A 83 -3.37 0.35 -17.01
N GLU A 84 -4.16 1.42 -17.13
CA GLU A 84 -3.65 2.70 -17.64
C GLU A 84 -2.53 3.24 -16.74
N TYR A 85 -2.57 3.00 -15.43
CA TYR A 85 -1.49 3.39 -14.51
C TYR A 85 -0.13 2.82 -14.92
N LEU A 86 -0.09 1.63 -15.51
CA LEU A 86 1.16 0.99 -15.96
C LEU A 86 1.78 1.69 -17.19
N THR A 87 1.02 2.52 -17.88
CA THR A 87 1.47 3.24 -19.09
C THR A 87 1.87 4.69 -18.82
N LEU A 88 1.43 5.25 -17.70
CA LEU A 88 1.78 6.61 -17.30
C LEU A 88 3.23 6.67 -16.81
N ARG A 89 4.02 7.61 -17.36
CA ARG A 89 5.46 7.73 -17.07
C ARG A 89 5.81 8.93 -16.19
N HIS A 90 4.86 9.84 -16.01
CA HIS A 90 5.07 11.08 -15.27
C HIS A 90 4.24 11.04 -13.98
N PRO A 91 4.86 11.22 -12.81
CA PRO A 91 4.16 11.21 -11.52
C PRO A 91 2.95 12.15 -11.48
N GLU A 92 3.06 13.32 -12.12
CA GLU A 92 1.99 14.31 -12.17
C GLU A 92 0.71 13.77 -12.82
N LEU A 93 0.86 12.97 -13.89
CA LEU A 93 -0.27 12.36 -14.60
C LEU A 93 -0.89 11.24 -13.76
N ILE A 94 -0.07 10.44 -13.08
CA ILE A 94 -0.53 9.39 -12.18
C ILE A 94 -1.34 10.00 -11.03
N LEU A 95 -0.79 10.99 -10.35
CA LEU A 95 -1.45 11.66 -9.21
C LEU A 95 -2.73 12.41 -9.64
N ALA A 96 -2.71 13.07 -10.81
CA ALA A 96 -3.89 13.74 -11.34
C ALA A 96 -5.02 12.74 -11.64
N LYS A 97 -4.71 11.62 -12.31
CA LYS A 97 -5.68 10.53 -12.57
C LYS A 97 -6.22 9.94 -11.29
N ALA A 98 -5.34 9.59 -10.33
CA ALA A 98 -5.74 9.00 -9.07
C ALA A 98 -6.67 9.94 -8.27
N ARG A 99 -6.34 11.22 -8.19
CA ARG A 99 -7.18 12.23 -7.54
C ARG A 99 -8.56 12.34 -8.18
N GLN A 100 -8.63 12.36 -9.52
CA GLN A 100 -9.91 12.42 -10.24
C GLN A 100 -10.78 11.19 -9.98
N ALA A 101 -10.16 10.01 -9.89
CA ALA A 101 -10.84 8.73 -9.67
C ALA A 101 -11.05 8.40 -8.18
N LYS A 102 -10.50 9.22 -7.26
CA LYS A 102 -10.45 8.95 -5.81
C LYS A 102 -9.75 7.62 -5.47
N HIS A 103 -8.69 7.30 -6.19
CA HIS A 103 -7.78 6.23 -5.80
C HIS A 103 -6.74 6.81 -4.85
N LEU A 104 -6.53 6.15 -3.70
CA LEU A 104 -5.55 6.61 -2.72
C LEU A 104 -4.12 6.44 -3.26
N THR A 105 -3.32 7.51 -3.21
CA THR A 105 -1.90 7.47 -3.52
C THR A 105 -1.06 7.55 -2.25
N VAL A 106 -0.11 6.62 -2.10
CA VAL A 106 0.80 6.59 -0.95
C VAL A 106 2.23 6.47 -1.45
N LEU A 107 3.11 7.41 -1.08
CA LEU A 107 4.55 7.23 -1.33
C LEU A 107 5.06 6.13 -0.40
N ALA A 108 5.49 5.02 -0.99
CA ALA A 108 5.93 3.83 -0.29
C ALA A 108 7.34 4.03 0.27
N HIS A 109 7.57 3.54 1.49
CA HIS A 109 8.87 3.52 2.18
C HIS A 109 9.84 4.66 1.80
N PRO A 110 9.42 5.95 1.85
CA PRO A 110 10.29 7.07 1.54
C PRO A 110 11.53 7.04 2.43
N PHE A 111 12.64 7.51 1.90
CA PHE A 111 13.97 7.50 2.58
C PHE A 111 14.62 6.12 2.77
N ARG A 112 14.02 5.04 2.23
CA ARG A 112 14.65 3.71 2.25
C ARG A 112 15.97 3.70 1.47
N TRP A 113 16.03 4.42 0.35
CA TRP A 113 17.22 4.61 -0.47
C TRP A 113 17.55 6.10 -0.61
N PRO A 114 18.83 6.46 -0.93
CA PRO A 114 19.30 7.87 -0.91
C PRO A 114 18.60 8.78 -1.90
N LYS A 115 17.59 8.52 -2.58
CA LYS A 115 16.82 9.42 -3.46
C LYS A 115 15.33 9.01 -3.55
N ALA A 116 14.92 8.01 -2.79
CA ALA A 116 13.55 7.51 -2.80
C ALA A 116 12.58 8.46 -2.06
N HIS A 117 12.65 9.74 -2.38
CA HIS A 117 11.79 10.80 -1.87
C HIS A 117 11.74 12.01 -2.82
N SER A 118 12.23 11.84 -4.05
CA SER A 118 12.34 12.94 -5.02
C SER A 118 10.97 13.54 -5.37
N LEU A 119 9.92 12.74 -5.32
CA LEU A 119 8.55 13.21 -5.50
C LEU A 119 8.14 14.28 -4.48
N LEU A 120 8.69 14.23 -3.27
CA LEU A 120 8.40 15.21 -2.22
C LEU A 120 9.11 16.56 -2.43
N GLU A 121 10.14 16.59 -3.27
CA GLU A 121 10.93 17.80 -3.51
C GLU A 121 10.45 18.60 -4.72
N THR A 122 9.93 17.95 -5.74
CA THR A 122 9.81 18.55 -7.07
C THR A 122 8.44 18.51 -7.71
N GLY A 123 7.48 17.78 -7.12
CA GLY A 123 6.21 17.51 -7.80
C GLY A 123 4.95 17.75 -6.98
N PRO A 124 3.81 17.42 -7.54
CA PRO A 124 2.56 17.31 -6.80
C PRO A 124 2.70 16.18 -5.77
N LEU A 125 2.21 16.44 -4.56
CA LEU A 125 2.33 15.50 -3.44
C LEU A 125 1.33 14.34 -3.57
N PRO A 126 1.68 13.12 -3.10
CA PRO A 126 0.75 12.02 -2.91
C PRO A 126 -0.26 12.35 -1.81
N ASP A 127 -1.30 11.54 -1.67
CA ASP A 127 -2.32 11.75 -0.63
C ASP A 127 -1.81 11.35 0.78
N ALA A 128 -0.84 10.43 0.86
CA ALA A 128 -0.25 9.97 2.12
C ALA A 128 1.20 9.49 1.94
N LEU A 129 1.91 9.28 3.06
CA LEU A 129 3.24 8.67 3.10
C LEU A 129 3.22 7.43 3.98
N GLU A 130 4.02 6.41 3.63
CA GLU A 130 4.33 5.34 4.57
C GLU A 130 5.24 5.84 5.69
N SER A 131 4.85 5.52 6.93
CA SER A 131 5.62 5.83 8.13
C SER A 131 6.52 4.67 8.55
N ARG A 132 5.96 3.47 8.54
CA ARG A 132 6.63 2.24 8.97
C ARG A 132 6.25 1.08 8.08
N THR A 133 7.28 0.38 7.58
CA THR A 133 7.15 -0.90 6.88
C THR A 133 8.13 -1.91 7.44
N HIS A 134 7.99 -3.18 7.05
CA HIS A 134 8.96 -4.21 7.42
C HIS A 134 10.34 -3.93 6.81
N ASN A 135 10.38 -3.31 5.64
CA ASN A 135 11.57 -3.10 4.82
C ASN A 135 12.21 -1.70 4.98
N SER A 136 11.72 -0.88 5.92
CA SER A 136 12.31 0.42 6.25
C SER A 136 12.79 0.46 7.70
N ASP A 137 13.88 1.19 7.96
CA ASP A 137 14.40 1.35 9.31
C ASP A 137 13.65 2.46 10.11
N ALA A 138 14.01 2.59 11.37
CA ALA A 138 13.38 3.58 12.25
C ALA A 138 13.71 5.03 11.82
N HIS A 139 14.90 5.26 11.27
CA HIS A 139 15.36 6.58 10.84
C HIS A 139 14.57 7.07 9.62
N ALA A 140 14.35 6.21 8.63
CA ALA A 140 13.47 6.50 7.48
C ALA A 140 12.06 6.87 7.95
N GLY A 141 11.52 6.15 8.95
CA GLY A 141 10.22 6.47 9.54
C GLY A 141 10.17 7.84 10.24
N GLU A 142 11.25 8.25 10.91
CA GLU A 142 11.37 9.59 11.52
C GLU A 142 11.41 10.68 10.46
N GLN A 143 12.14 10.48 9.37
CA GLN A 143 12.19 11.38 8.23
C GLN A 143 10.81 11.52 7.57
N SER A 144 10.11 10.39 7.33
CA SER A 144 8.73 10.40 6.81
C SER A 144 7.80 11.23 7.69
N GLN A 145 7.90 11.09 9.02
CA GLN A 145 7.10 11.87 9.97
C GLN A 145 7.42 13.38 9.93
N ALA A 146 8.69 13.73 9.75
CA ALA A 146 9.10 15.14 9.65
C ALA A 146 8.50 15.80 8.40
N VAL A 147 8.62 15.14 7.26
CA VAL A 147 8.09 15.62 5.97
C VAL A 147 6.55 15.63 5.97
N ALA A 148 5.91 14.61 6.51
CA ALA A 148 4.46 14.57 6.63
C ALA A 148 3.92 15.76 7.45
N ARG A 149 4.58 16.11 8.55
CA ARG A 149 4.23 17.32 9.33
C ARG A 149 4.40 18.60 8.53
N GLN A 150 5.50 18.72 7.77
CA GLN A 150 5.77 19.90 6.94
C GLN A 150 4.71 20.11 5.87
N HIS A 151 4.26 19.05 5.25
CA HIS A 151 3.31 19.09 4.12
C HIS A 151 1.86 18.75 4.49
N HIS A 152 1.59 18.55 5.79
CA HIS A 152 0.26 18.17 6.31
C HIS A 152 -0.31 16.90 5.66
N LEU A 153 0.56 15.91 5.38
CA LEU A 153 0.17 14.65 4.77
C LEU A 153 -0.16 13.60 5.83
N PRO A 154 -1.18 12.78 5.61
CA PRO A 154 -1.44 11.58 6.37
C PRO A 154 -0.24 10.62 6.37
N LEU A 155 -0.06 9.89 7.48
CA LEU A 155 0.95 8.82 7.60
C LEU A 155 0.26 7.49 7.78
N VAL A 156 0.62 6.50 6.99
CA VAL A 156 0.10 5.12 7.12
C VAL A 156 1.22 4.14 7.44
N ASN A 157 0.92 3.14 8.25
CA ASN A 157 1.76 1.95 8.41
C ASN A 157 1.30 0.88 7.43
N ALA A 158 2.25 0.16 6.84
CA ALA A 158 1.96 -0.97 5.95
C ALA A 158 3.01 -2.07 6.09
N GLY A 159 2.74 -3.27 5.61
CA GLY A 159 3.66 -4.39 5.76
C GLY A 159 4.84 -4.33 4.80
N ASP A 160 4.62 -3.92 3.57
CA ASP A 160 5.56 -4.14 2.46
C ASP A 160 5.98 -5.62 2.43
N THR A 161 4.93 -6.48 2.47
CA THR A 161 5.07 -7.90 2.76
C THR A 161 5.46 -8.67 1.51
N HIS A 162 6.66 -9.24 1.50
CA HIS A 162 7.18 -10.10 0.42
C HIS A 162 7.19 -11.58 0.79
N ALA A 163 7.08 -11.88 2.08
CA ALA A 163 7.02 -13.23 2.63
C ALA A 163 5.93 -13.31 3.70
N ALA A 164 5.14 -14.37 3.69
CA ALA A 164 4.02 -14.55 4.62
C ALA A 164 4.42 -14.57 6.10
N ASP A 165 5.66 -14.92 6.42
CA ASP A 165 6.22 -14.95 7.77
C ASP A 165 6.64 -13.55 8.28
N THR A 166 6.81 -12.58 7.39
CA THR A 166 7.10 -11.17 7.74
C THR A 166 5.84 -10.34 8.00
N LEU A 167 4.67 -10.90 7.74
CA LEU A 167 3.39 -10.23 7.95
C LEU A 167 3.13 -9.90 9.42
N GLY A 168 2.40 -8.82 9.67
CA GLY A 168 1.88 -8.49 11.01
C GLY A 168 2.82 -7.67 11.87
N HIS A 169 3.82 -7.00 11.29
CA HIS A 169 4.63 -6.03 12.00
C HIS A 169 3.99 -4.64 12.03
N PHE A 170 3.41 -4.20 10.92
CA PHE A 170 2.80 -2.89 10.74
C PHE A 170 1.50 -3.03 9.94
N TRP A 171 0.47 -2.23 10.27
CA TRP A 171 -0.82 -2.18 9.57
C TRP A 171 -1.57 -0.91 9.97
N ILE A 172 -2.73 -0.69 9.40
CA ILE A 172 -3.68 0.29 9.91
C ILE A 172 -4.93 -0.42 10.45
N ASP A 173 -5.53 0.17 11.49
CA ASP A 173 -6.87 -0.19 11.96
C ASP A 173 -7.85 0.92 11.55
N THR A 174 -8.79 0.62 10.63
CA THR A 174 -9.79 1.58 10.14
C THR A 174 -11.02 1.62 11.03
N TYR A 175 -11.60 2.80 11.22
CA TYR A 175 -12.84 3.01 11.98
C TYR A 175 -14.09 2.82 11.13
N ALA A 176 -13.96 2.81 9.81
CA ALA A 176 -15.01 2.54 8.86
C ALA A 176 -14.74 1.25 8.08
N ASP A 177 -15.81 0.68 7.53
CA ASP A 177 -15.75 -0.54 6.72
C ASP A 177 -15.23 -0.24 5.31
N LEU A 178 -14.48 -1.21 4.75
CA LEU A 178 -14.10 -1.28 3.35
C LEU A 178 -15.01 -2.29 2.66
N VAL A 179 -15.76 -1.88 1.67
CA VAL A 179 -16.69 -2.74 0.90
C VAL A 179 -16.17 -2.97 -0.52
N THR A 180 -15.85 -1.90 -1.23
CA THR A 180 -15.33 -1.93 -2.59
C THR A 180 -13.82 -1.79 -2.68
N GLY A 181 -13.19 -1.32 -1.59
CA GLY A 181 -11.77 -0.96 -1.52
C GLY A 181 -11.49 0.50 -1.88
N GLY A 182 -12.39 1.18 -2.57
CA GLY A 182 -12.25 2.61 -2.90
C GLY A 182 -12.43 3.53 -1.69
N GLU A 183 -13.13 3.07 -0.65
CA GLU A 183 -13.36 3.82 0.59
C GLU A 183 -12.06 4.19 1.32
N ILE A 184 -10.96 3.50 1.03
CA ILE A 184 -9.66 3.77 1.63
C ILE A 184 -9.19 5.21 1.37
N TYR A 185 -9.56 5.80 0.23
CA TYR A 185 -9.27 7.20 -0.07
C TYR A 185 -9.87 8.12 0.98
N ASP A 186 -11.18 8.03 1.20
CA ASP A 186 -11.88 8.88 2.18
C ASP A 186 -11.46 8.54 3.62
N ILE A 187 -11.17 7.27 3.94
CA ILE A 187 -10.70 6.83 5.26
C ILE A 187 -9.36 7.49 5.60
N VAL A 188 -8.39 7.43 4.70
CA VAL A 188 -7.03 7.94 4.98
C VAL A 188 -7.01 9.46 4.95
N THR A 189 -7.62 10.09 3.94
CA THR A 189 -7.61 11.57 3.81
C THR A 189 -8.40 12.28 4.92
N ASN A 190 -9.38 11.61 5.53
CA ASN A 190 -10.13 12.16 6.67
C ASN A 190 -9.66 11.66 8.04
N GLY A 191 -8.55 10.91 8.11
CA GLY A 191 -7.98 10.43 9.37
C GLY A 191 -8.86 9.42 10.12
N MET A 192 -9.68 8.63 9.40
CA MET A 192 -10.59 7.64 10.00
C MET A 192 -9.89 6.29 10.23
N TYR A 193 -8.68 6.32 10.73
CA TYR A 193 -7.87 5.14 11.03
C TYR A 193 -6.84 5.45 12.11
N GLU A 194 -6.20 4.40 12.63
CA GLU A 194 -5.00 4.50 13.45
C GLU A 194 -3.90 3.58 12.92
N ASN A 195 -2.66 4.04 13.08
CA ASN A 195 -1.48 3.26 12.77
C ASN A 195 -1.20 2.24 13.87
N ALA A 196 -1.06 0.99 13.50
CA ALA A 196 -0.82 -0.10 14.42
C ALA A 196 0.49 -0.83 14.14
N MET A 197 1.06 -1.42 15.19
CA MET A 197 2.26 -2.25 15.08
C MET A 197 2.24 -3.37 16.12
N LYS A 198 2.97 -4.45 15.81
CA LYS A 198 3.20 -5.52 16.76
C LYS A 198 4.02 -5.01 17.94
N LYS A 199 3.50 -5.15 19.16
CA LYS A 199 4.26 -4.84 20.37
C LYS A 199 5.47 -5.78 20.47
N ARG A 200 6.65 -5.21 20.64
CA ARG A 200 7.84 -6.01 21.01
C ARG A 200 7.58 -6.67 22.37
N LYS A 201 7.73 -7.99 22.41
CA LYS A 201 7.67 -8.73 23.67
C LYS A 201 8.95 -8.50 24.46
#